data_1660ae949fcebfb0f0e2bcc1b90c7f8c
#
_entry.id   1660ae949fcebfb0f0e2bcc1b90c7f8c
#
_cell.length_a   1.000
_cell.length_b   1.000
_cell.length_c   1.000
_cell.angle_alpha   90.00
_cell.angle_beta   90.00
_cell.angle_gamma   90.00
#
_symmetry.space_group_name_H-M   'P 1'
#
loop_
_entity.id
_entity.type
_entity.pdbx_description
1 polymer ?
#
loop_
_entity_poly.entity_id
_entity_poly.type
_entity_poly.pdbx_seq_one_letter_code
_entity_poly.pdbx_strand_id
1 'polypeptide(L)'
;HQEVDPLESQLPAVAKLAREPKYGNRILYFETKAPNSGSLAWNTSYRVRRQEVRGLRGQDGKTRLSDEQRRRFLAANRRVPLEGPPSQLLKGLQTTSDPLSLARSLYERVDDHVRYDKSRPGYGQGDVRWVCDSRFGNCTDFHSLFISLARMQKLPARFEIGFPLPPQRGKGVIGGYHCWALFHTAQQGWVPVDISEADKHPELKEYYFGNLTENRVTFTIGRDIELVPRQDGDLLNFFIYPYVEVNGTTWPQEKVDKRFTFRDL
;
A
#
# COMPACT_ATOMS: atom_id res chain seq x y z
N HIS A 1 -15.25 -3.07 -3.41
CA HIS A 1 -14.60 -3.14 -4.72
C HIS A 1 -13.73 -4.40 -4.94
N GLN A 2 -13.46 -5.16 -3.88
CA GLN A 2 -12.68 -6.40 -3.96
C GLN A 2 -13.26 -7.46 -3.05
N GLU A 3 -13.49 -8.65 -3.59
CA GLU A 3 -13.82 -9.88 -2.87
C GLU A 3 -12.69 -10.88 -3.06
N VAL A 4 -12.34 -11.59 -2.01
CA VAL A 4 -11.24 -12.56 -2.03
C VAL A 4 -11.68 -13.84 -1.37
N ASP A 5 -11.69 -14.91 -2.15
CA ASP A 5 -11.94 -16.27 -1.68
C ASP A 5 -10.62 -17.05 -1.71
N PRO A 6 -10.19 -17.65 -0.60
CA PRO A 6 -9.05 -18.57 -0.62
C PRO A 6 -9.42 -19.79 -1.47
N LEU A 7 -8.50 -20.17 -2.34
CA LEU A 7 -8.54 -21.44 -3.05
C LEU A 7 -7.64 -22.46 -2.33
N GLU A 8 -7.23 -23.48 -3.05
CA GLU A 8 -6.30 -24.47 -2.52
C GLU A 8 -4.96 -23.85 -2.12
N SER A 9 -4.44 -24.31 -0.99
CA SER A 9 -3.12 -23.96 -0.50
C SER A 9 -2.35 -25.23 -0.19
N GLN A 10 -1.16 -25.33 -0.73
CA GLN A 10 -0.21 -26.41 -0.38
C GLN A 10 0.78 -25.85 0.61
N LEU A 11 0.53 -26.09 1.87
CA LEU A 11 1.33 -25.59 2.98
C LEU A 11 2.04 -26.75 3.68
N PRO A 12 3.27 -26.53 4.18
CA PRO A 12 4.07 -27.56 4.82
C PRO A 12 3.58 -27.94 6.23
N ALA A 13 2.63 -27.19 6.77
CA ALA A 13 2.02 -27.41 8.08
C ALA A 13 0.60 -26.84 8.15
N VAL A 14 -0.13 -27.13 9.23
CA VAL A 14 -1.44 -26.54 9.49
C VAL A 14 -1.30 -25.01 9.65
N ALA A 15 -2.00 -24.29 8.81
CA ALA A 15 -1.97 -22.85 8.84
C ALA A 15 -3.07 -22.28 9.72
N LYS A 16 -2.78 -21.12 10.31
CA LYS A 16 -3.72 -20.29 11.07
C LYS A 16 -3.99 -19.02 10.30
N LEU A 17 -5.26 -18.64 10.19
CA LEU A 17 -5.65 -17.36 9.64
C LEU A 17 -6.05 -16.44 10.78
N ALA A 18 -5.36 -15.31 10.92
CA ALA A 18 -5.62 -14.32 11.95
C ALA A 18 -5.79 -12.92 11.34
N ARG A 19 -6.27 -11.97 12.15
CA ARG A 19 -6.31 -10.55 11.77
C ARG A 19 -5.34 -9.77 12.64
N GLU A 20 -4.45 -9.02 12.01
CA GLU A 20 -3.61 -8.10 12.77
C GLU A 20 -4.45 -6.94 13.33
N PRO A 21 -4.12 -6.44 14.53
CA PRO A 21 -5.04 -5.58 15.29
C PRO A 21 -5.15 -4.16 14.76
N LYS A 22 -4.10 -3.64 14.09
CA LYS A 22 -4.04 -2.23 13.73
C LYS A 22 -4.91 -1.87 12.51
N TYR A 23 -4.82 -2.63 11.45
CA TYR A 23 -5.53 -2.36 10.19
C TYR A 23 -6.55 -3.45 9.81
N GLY A 24 -6.51 -4.59 10.50
CA GLY A 24 -7.40 -5.72 10.25
C GLY A 24 -6.98 -6.59 9.07
N ASN A 25 -5.72 -6.49 8.62
CA ASN A 25 -5.19 -7.36 7.57
C ASN A 25 -5.28 -8.82 7.98
N ARG A 26 -5.66 -9.68 7.05
CA ARG A 26 -5.67 -11.13 7.26
C ARG A 26 -4.27 -11.68 7.07
N ILE A 27 -3.76 -12.36 8.08
CA ILE A 27 -2.42 -12.95 8.08
C ILE A 27 -2.56 -14.47 8.07
N LEU A 28 -1.99 -15.12 7.06
CA LEU A 28 -1.85 -16.56 7.00
C LEU A 28 -0.49 -16.92 7.61
N TYR A 29 -0.52 -17.70 8.69
CA TYR A 29 0.66 -18.11 9.44
C TYR A 29 0.76 -19.62 9.50
N PHE A 30 1.94 -20.16 9.34
CA PHE A 30 2.29 -21.53 9.68
C PHE A 30 3.72 -21.62 10.20
N GLU A 31 3.98 -22.68 10.95
CA GLU A 31 5.29 -22.98 11.52
C GLU A 31 5.62 -24.45 11.22
N THR A 32 6.85 -24.73 10.87
CA THR A 32 7.35 -26.09 10.59
C THR A 32 8.81 -26.20 10.90
N LYS A 33 9.29 -27.44 11.04
CA LYS A 33 10.73 -27.69 11.15
C LYS A 33 11.39 -27.48 9.78
N ALA A 34 12.63 -26.94 9.81
CA ALA A 34 13.44 -26.85 8.60
C ALA A 34 13.66 -28.26 8.01
N PRO A 35 13.39 -28.47 6.72
CA PRO A 35 13.60 -29.77 6.10
C PRO A 35 15.09 -30.10 5.93
N ASN A 36 15.44 -31.36 5.96
CA ASN A 36 16.81 -31.81 5.73
C ASN A 36 17.33 -31.44 4.33
N SER A 37 16.44 -31.22 3.37
CA SER A 37 16.79 -30.77 2.02
C SER A 37 17.34 -29.33 1.97
N GLY A 38 17.24 -28.58 3.06
CA GLY A 38 17.65 -27.17 3.12
C GLY A 38 16.74 -26.20 2.36
N SER A 39 15.65 -26.70 1.76
CA SER A 39 14.70 -25.89 0.99
C SER A 39 13.24 -26.22 1.37
N LEU A 40 12.43 -25.20 1.56
CA LEU A 40 11.00 -25.30 1.86
C LEU A 40 10.18 -24.56 0.81
N ALA A 41 9.28 -25.27 0.14
CA ALA A 41 8.39 -24.68 -0.85
C ALA A 41 6.93 -24.76 -0.40
N TRP A 42 6.16 -23.72 -0.72
CA TRP A 42 4.69 -23.71 -0.52
C TRP A 42 4.02 -22.86 -1.59
N ASN A 43 2.75 -23.03 -1.75
CA ASN A 43 1.94 -22.13 -2.56
C ASN A 43 0.60 -21.82 -1.91
N THR A 44 0.03 -20.67 -2.28
CA THR A 44 -1.33 -20.26 -1.94
C THR A 44 -2.00 -19.70 -3.19
N SER A 45 -3.28 -20.00 -3.36
CA SER A 45 -4.09 -19.50 -4.46
C SER A 45 -5.32 -18.78 -3.94
N TYR A 46 -5.71 -17.72 -4.60
CA TYR A 46 -6.87 -16.91 -4.26
C TYR A 46 -7.70 -16.64 -5.51
N ARG A 47 -9.02 -16.74 -5.37
CA ARG A 47 -9.94 -16.15 -6.35
C ARG A 47 -10.19 -14.71 -5.95
N VAL A 48 -9.94 -13.78 -6.87
CA VAL A 48 -10.16 -12.36 -6.62
C VAL A 48 -11.16 -11.82 -7.63
N ARG A 49 -12.26 -11.26 -7.12
CA ARG A 49 -13.19 -10.48 -7.92
C ARG A 49 -12.93 -9.01 -7.62
N ARG A 50 -12.54 -8.26 -8.63
CA ARG A 50 -12.17 -6.86 -8.50
C ARG A 50 -12.92 -6.00 -9.50
N GLN A 51 -13.39 -4.85 -9.06
CA GLN A 51 -14.02 -3.83 -9.89
C GLN A 51 -13.20 -2.55 -9.89
N GLU A 52 -13.28 -1.79 -10.95
CA GLU A 52 -12.76 -0.43 -11.01
C GLU A 52 -13.30 0.40 -9.84
N VAL A 53 -12.44 1.20 -9.21
CA VAL A 53 -12.83 2.14 -8.17
C VAL A 53 -12.98 3.52 -8.79
N ARG A 54 -14.16 4.12 -8.65
CA ARG A 54 -14.46 5.50 -9.04
C ARG A 54 -14.84 6.32 -7.81
N GLY A 55 -13.81 6.72 -7.05
CA GLY A 55 -13.96 7.29 -5.73
C GLY A 55 -14.59 8.68 -5.69
N LEU A 56 -14.55 9.43 -6.80
CA LEU A 56 -15.12 10.78 -6.86
C LEU A 56 -16.64 10.82 -7.00
N ARG A 57 -17.28 9.72 -7.41
CA ARG A 57 -18.74 9.68 -7.63
C ARG A 57 -19.58 9.85 -6.35
N GLY A 58 -18.92 9.82 -5.18
CA GLY A 58 -19.60 9.81 -3.90
C GLY A 58 -20.26 8.46 -3.62
N GLN A 59 -20.56 8.23 -2.35
CA GLN A 59 -21.38 7.09 -1.93
C GLN A 59 -22.75 7.64 -1.48
N ASP A 60 -23.79 6.89 -1.73
CA ASP A 60 -25.12 7.20 -1.19
C ASP A 60 -25.05 7.17 0.34
N GLY A 61 -25.05 8.35 0.94
CA GLY A 61 -24.90 8.53 2.38
C GLY A 61 -23.51 9.02 2.81
N LYS A 62 -23.51 9.79 3.90
CA LYS A 62 -22.26 10.31 4.51
C LYS A 62 -21.51 9.17 5.18
N THR A 63 -20.29 8.91 4.75
CA THR A 63 -19.41 7.95 5.41
C THR A 63 -18.60 8.65 6.51
N ARG A 64 -18.64 8.10 7.70
CA ARG A 64 -17.83 8.61 8.81
C ARG A 64 -16.86 7.55 9.29
N LEU A 65 -15.62 7.95 9.52
CA LEU A 65 -14.68 7.15 10.27
C LEU A 65 -15.04 7.19 11.75
N SER A 66 -14.92 6.08 12.45
CA SER A 66 -14.94 6.10 13.92
C SER A 66 -13.77 6.94 14.44
N ASP A 67 -13.86 7.40 15.70
CA ASP A 67 -12.78 8.18 16.31
C ASP A 67 -11.46 7.39 16.34
N GLU A 68 -11.54 6.09 16.56
CA GLU A 68 -10.38 5.19 16.50
C GLU A 68 -9.78 5.14 15.10
N GLN A 69 -10.60 4.93 14.07
CA GLN A 69 -10.15 4.93 12.67
C GLN A 69 -9.55 6.29 12.29
N ARG A 70 -10.21 7.38 12.69
CA ARG A 70 -9.71 8.73 12.43
C ARG A 70 -8.33 8.95 13.08
N ARG A 71 -8.17 8.61 14.35
CA ARG A 71 -6.87 8.69 15.03
C ARG A 71 -5.83 7.85 14.30
N ARG A 72 -6.15 6.60 13.94
CA ARG A 72 -5.26 5.68 13.23
C ARG A 72 -4.76 6.24 11.90
N PHE A 73 -5.66 6.78 11.09
CA PHE A 73 -5.33 7.27 9.76
C PHE A 73 -4.83 8.72 9.72
N LEU A 74 -4.75 9.37 10.88
CA LEU A 74 -4.06 10.64 11.08
C LEU A 74 -2.71 10.49 11.80
N ALA A 75 -2.40 9.34 12.35
CA ALA A 75 -1.17 9.11 13.11
C ALA A 75 0.05 8.99 12.21
N ALA A 76 1.22 9.38 12.71
CA ALA A 76 2.50 9.14 12.05
C ALA A 76 2.80 7.64 11.91
N ASN A 77 3.67 7.31 10.96
CA ASN A 77 4.38 6.03 10.90
C ASN A 77 5.89 6.29 11.00
N ARG A 78 6.69 5.26 11.28
CA ARG A 78 8.15 5.40 11.47
C ARG A 78 8.82 6.19 10.33
N ARG A 79 8.39 5.94 9.09
CA ARG A 79 8.91 6.57 7.87
C ARG A 79 7.98 7.62 7.26
N VAL A 80 6.85 7.89 7.90
CA VAL A 80 5.86 8.89 7.45
C VAL A 80 5.61 9.87 8.60
N PRO A 81 6.54 10.84 8.82
CA PRO A 81 6.43 11.83 9.87
C PRO A 81 5.33 12.85 9.58
N LEU A 82 4.89 13.54 10.64
CA LEU A 82 3.95 14.66 10.56
C LEU A 82 4.62 16.02 10.82
N GLU A 83 5.94 16.05 10.74
CA GLU A 83 6.77 17.23 10.98
C GLU A 83 8.09 17.13 10.20
N GLY A 84 8.87 18.20 10.23
CA GLY A 84 10.17 18.26 9.58
C GLY A 84 10.11 18.56 8.07
N PRO A 85 10.98 17.98 7.23
CA PRO A 85 11.14 18.38 5.82
C PRO A 85 9.84 18.45 5.01
N PRO A 86 8.87 17.53 5.13
CA PRO A 86 7.64 17.59 4.33
C PRO A 86 6.82 18.87 4.58
N SER A 87 6.96 19.53 5.74
CA SER A 87 6.25 20.76 6.01
C SER A 87 6.61 21.91 5.02
N GLN A 88 7.79 21.86 4.43
CA GLN A 88 8.20 22.85 3.44
C GLN A 88 7.34 22.76 2.17
N LEU A 89 6.86 21.57 1.83
CA LEU A 89 6.00 21.35 0.67
C LEU A 89 4.56 21.86 0.87
N LEU A 90 4.19 22.17 2.11
CA LEU A 90 2.89 22.80 2.42
C LEU A 90 2.92 24.31 2.29
N LYS A 91 4.11 24.92 2.19
CA LYS A 91 4.24 26.38 2.01
C LYS A 91 3.68 26.80 0.66
N GLY A 92 2.89 27.86 0.67
CA GLY A 92 2.26 28.42 -0.54
C GLY A 92 1.08 27.59 -1.09
N LEU A 93 0.65 26.52 -0.41
CA LEU A 93 -0.62 25.91 -0.73
C LEU A 93 -1.77 26.86 -0.32
N GLN A 94 -2.74 26.98 -1.21
CA GLN A 94 -3.94 27.76 -0.89
C GLN A 94 -4.74 27.04 0.22
N THR A 95 -5.15 27.82 1.21
CA THR A 95 -5.99 27.30 2.28
C THR A 95 -7.39 27.04 1.72
N THR A 96 -7.88 25.83 1.85
CA THR A 96 -9.25 25.46 1.48
C THR A 96 -9.88 24.61 2.59
N SER A 97 -11.18 24.82 2.82
CA SER A 97 -11.96 23.98 3.73
C SER A 97 -12.56 22.75 3.02
N ASP A 98 -12.49 22.70 1.70
CA ASP A 98 -12.94 21.55 0.93
C ASP A 98 -11.85 20.44 0.90
N PRO A 99 -12.12 19.27 1.51
CA PRO A 99 -11.13 18.19 1.58
C PRO A 99 -10.72 17.65 0.22
N LEU A 100 -11.60 17.72 -0.78
CA LEU A 100 -11.31 17.22 -2.12
C LEU A 100 -10.34 18.14 -2.86
N SER A 101 -10.56 19.44 -2.81
CA SER A 101 -9.66 20.47 -3.35
C SER A 101 -8.29 20.45 -2.65
N LEU A 102 -8.28 20.25 -1.33
CA LEU A 102 -7.05 20.07 -0.57
C LEU A 102 -6.28 18.85 -1.06
N ALA A 103 -6.93 17.70 -1.16
CA ALA A 103 -6.31 16.46 -1.64
C ALA A 103 -5.74 16.63 -3.06
N ARG A 104 -6.45 17.35 -3.93
CA ARG A 104 -5.99 17.65 -5.29
C ARG A 104 -4.71 18.48 -5.27
N SER A 105 -4.67 19.54 -4.49
CA SER A 105 -3.46 20.36 -4.36
C SER A 105 -2.27 19.57 -3.82
N LEU A 106 -2.51 18.65 -2.88
CA LEU A 106 -1.45 17.77 -2.35
C LEU A 106 -0.98 16.73 -3.39
N TYR A 107 -1.91 16.18 -4.17
CA TYR A 107 -1.63 15.27 -5.28
C TYR A 107 -0.70 15.93 -6.31
N GLU A 108 -1.04 17.12 -6.76
CA GLU A 108 -0.24 17.92 -7.69
C GLU A 108 1.11 18.28 -7.11
N ARG A 109 1.15 18.68 -5.85
CA ARG A 109 2.41 19.03 -5.16
C ARG A 109 3.38 17.86 -5.09
N VAL A 110 2.89 16.64 -4.87
CA VAL A 110 3.74 15.44 -4.86
C VAL A 110 4.21 15.08 -6.26
N ASP A 111 3.33 15.16 -7.25
CA ASP A 111 3.65 14.90 -8.65
C ASP A 111 4.70 15.88 -9.18
N ASP A 112 4.61 17.16 -8.81
CA ASP A 112 5.59 18.18 -9.16
C ASP A 112 6.95 17.99 -8.46
N HIS A 113 6.95 17.43 -7.25
CA HIS A 113 8.16 17.31 -6.42
C HIS A 113 8.96 16.04 -6.69
N VAL A 114 8.33 14.92 -6.97
CA VAL A 114 8.95 13.60 -7.10
C VAL A 114 8.88 13.11 -8.54
N ARG A 115 9.92 12.43 -9.03
CA ARG A 115 9.94 11.76 -10.33
C ARG A 115 10.08 10.25 -10.16
N TYR A 116 9.35 9.49 -10.97
CA TYR A 116 9.44 8.05 -10.95
C TYR A 116 10.77 7.57 -11.55
N ASP A 117 11.69 7.14 -10.70
CA ASP A 117 13.03 6.71 -11.10
C ASP A 117 13.52 5.59 -10.17
N LYS A 118 13.90 4.47 -10.76
CA LYS A 118 14.48 3.30 -10.08
C LYS A 118 15.92 3.02 -10.53
N SER A 119 16.53 3.90 -11.28
CA SER A 119 17.90 3.73 -11.78
C SER A 119 18.96 4.00 -10.70
N ARG A 120 18.60 4.73 -9.65
CA ARG A 120 19.48 5.14 -8.54
C ARG A 120 19.05 4.43 -7.24
N PRO A 121 19.99 4.08 -6.35
CA PRO A 121 19.68 3.41 -5.09
C PRO A 121 18.91 4.30 -4.11
N GLY A 122 18.27 3.69 -3.11
CA GLY A 122 17.62 4.35 -1.97
C GLY A 122 16.10 4.43 -2.04
N TYR A 123 15.50 4.26 -3.21
CA TYR A 123 14.04 4.27 -3.39
C TYR A 123 13.33 3.06 -2.75
N GLY A 124 12.02 3.18 -2.61
CA GLY A 124 11.13 2.07 -2.30
C GLY A 124 10.89 1.83 -0.82
N GLN A 125 11.53 2.61 0.04
CA GLN A 125 11.31 2.54 1.49
C GLN A 125 10.15 3.44 1.95
N GLY A 126 9.76 4.41 1.14
CA GLY A 126 8.79 5.43 1.51
C GLY A 126 9.20 6.17 2.76
N ASP A 127 10.50 6.45 2.89
CA ASP A 127 11.01 7.35 3.92
C ASP A 127 10.82 8.79 3.44
N VAL A 128 9.85 9.45 4.03
CA VAL A 128 9.41 10.78 3.58
C VAL A 128 10.50 11.83 3.71
N ARG A 129 11.37 11.71 4.72
CA ARG A 129 12.51 12.64 4.85
C ARG A 129 13.45 12.51 3.67
N TRP A 130 13.80 11.26 3.35
CA TRP A 130 14.64 10.97 2.18
C TRP A 130 13.99 11.41 0.87
N VAL A 131 12.68 11.17 0.69
CA VAL A 131 11.93 11.58 -0.53
C VAL A 131 11.95 13.10 -0.73
N CYS A 132 11.80 13.87 0.34
CA CYS A 132 11.85 15.33 0.27
C CYS A 132 13.18 15.85 -0.30
N ASP A 133 14.29 15.19 0.02
CA ASP A 133 15.63 15.59 -0.41
C ASP A 133 15.98 15.00 -1.78
N SER A 134 15.70 13.71 -2.00
CA SER A 134 16.05 12.98 -3.22
C SER A 134 15.24 13.39 -4.43
N ARG A 135 13.96 13.70 -4.26
CA ARG A 135 12.97 14.06 -5.29
C ARG A 135 12.77 13.02 -6.38
N PHE A 136 13.08 11.77 -6.08
CA PHE A 136 12.80 10.64 -6.95
C PHE A 136 12.45 9.41 -6.12
N GLY A 137 11.82 8.42 -6.75
CA GLY A 137 11.49 7.18 -6.09
C GLY A 137 10.52 6.32 -6.89
N ASN A 138 9.98 5.31 -6.23
CA ASN A 138 8.93 4.47 -6.79
C ASN A 138 7.55 4.79 -6.15
N CYS A 139 6.54 3.96 -6.43
CA CYS A 139 5.20 4.13 -5.89
C CYS A 139 5.16 4.28 -4.36
N THR A 140 6.02 3.57 -3.62
CA THR A 140 6.07 3.65 -2.16
C THR A 140 6.47 5.05 -1.67
N ASP A 141 7.40 5.67 -2.37
CA ASP A 141 7.96 6.98 -2.03
C ASP A 141 6.94 8.09 -2.31
N PHE A 142 6.32 8.08 -3.49
CA PHE A 142 5.24 9.01 -3.86
C PHE A 142 4.09 9.00 -2.85
N HIS A 143 3.55 7.80 -2.59
CA HIS A 143 2.35 7.69 -1.77
C HIS A 143 2.62 7.89 -0.29
N SER A 144 3.84 7.61 0.19
CA SER A 144 4.23 7.96 1.56
C SER A 144 4.31 9.47 1.77
N LEU A 145 4.86 10.21 0.81
CA LEU A 145 4.90 11.66 0.86
C LEU A 145 3.49 12.25 0.85
N PHE A 146 2.61 11.80 -0.06
CA PHE A 146 1.22 12.22 -0.10
C PHE A 146 0.52 11.99 1.26
N ILE A 147 0.68 10.79 1.85
CA ILE A 147 0.07 10.44 3.13
C ILE A 147 0.58 11.33 4.26
N SER A 148 1.87 11.65 4.28
CA SER A 148 2.45 12.58 5.26
C SER A 148 1.80 13.95 5.15
N LEU A 149 1.77 14.54 3.96
CA LEU A 149 1.18 15.86 3.72
C LEU A 149 -0.32 15.89 4.05
N ALA A 150 -1.07 14.89 3.63
CA ALA A 150 -2.52 14.78 3.92
C ALA A 150 -2.78 14.74 5.42
N ARG A 151 -2.06 13.91 6.16
CA ARG A 151 -2.23 13.79 7.62
C ARG A 151 -1.80 15.06 8.36
N MET A 152 -0.76 15.75 7.91
CA MET A 152 -0.38 17.06 8.45
C MET A 152 -1.52 18.08 8.29
N GLN A 153 -2.27 18.01 7.21
CA GLN A 153 -3.45 18.84 6.93
C GLN A 153 -4.75 18.27 7.53
N LYS A 154 -4.65 17.30 8.47
CA LYS A 154 -5.79 16.65 9.14
C LYS A 154 -6.75 15.91 8.22
N LEU A 155 -6.29 15.57 7.03
CA LEU A 155 -6.99 14.71 6.08
C LEU A 155 -6.57 13.25 6.34
N PRO A 156 -7.49 12.38 6.81
CA PRO A 156 -7.17 10.97 7.05
C PRO A 156 -6.71 10.30 5.76
N ALA A 157 -5.56 9.61 5.82
CA ALA A 157 -5.01 8.94 4.65
C ALA A 157 -4.39 7.60 5.02
N ARG A 158 -4.46 6.63 4.10
CA ARG A 158 -3.93 5.28 4.29
C ARG A 158 -3.13 4.81 3.08
N PHE A 159 -2.20 3.93 3.34
CA PHE A 159 -1.40 3.22 2.37
C PHE A 159 -2.05 1.89 2.04
N GLU A 160 -2.12 1.54 0.77
CA GLU A 160 -2.49 0.21 0.29
C GLU A 160 -1.42 -0.33 -0.65
N ILE A 161 -1.14 -1.61 -0.53
CA ILE A 161 -0.16 -2.32 -1.36
C ILE A 161 -0.72 -3.65 -1.84
N GLY A 162 -0.36 -4.01 -3.06
CA GLY A 162 -0.84 -5.23 -3.68
C GLY A 162 -0.11 -5.53 -4.99
N PHE A 163 -0.81 -6.18 -5.90
CA PHE A 163 -0.26 -6.54 -7.20
C PHE A 163 -1.02 -5.85 -8.34
N PRO A 164 -0.27 -5.20 -9.26
CA PRO A 164 -0.82 -4.75 -10.52
C PRO A 164 -0.92 -5.94 -11.46
N LEU A 165 -2.11 -6.25 -11.93
CA LEU A 165 -2.28 -7.20 -13.03
C LEU A 165 -1.96 -6.48 -14.35
N PRO A 166 -1.24 -7.11 -15.28
CA PRO A 166 -1.03 -6.52 -16.59
C PRO A 166 -2.36 -6.40 -17.33
N PRO A 167 -2.47 -5.45 -18.29
CA PRO A 167 -3.70 -5.27 -19.08
C PRO A 167 -3.99 -6.47 -20.00
N GLN A 168 -2.97 -7.27 -20.33
CA GLN A 168 -3.14 -8.51 -21.08
C GLN A 168 -3.93 -9.52 -20.27
N ARG A 169 -4.99 -10.03 -20.82
CA ARG A 169 -5.86 -11.01 -20.20
C ARG A 169 -5.37 -12.46 -20.43
N GLY A 170 -6.01 -13.40 -19.72
CA GLY A 170 -5.71 -14.83 -19.77
C GLY A 170 -4.88 -15.30 -18.60
N LYS A 171 -3.58 -15.45 -18.79
CA LYS A 171 -2.65 -15.91 -17.75
C LYS A 171 -1.30 -15.21 -17.88
N GLY A 172 -0.61 -15.03 -16.75
CA GLY A 172 0.71 -14.40 -16.79
C GLY A 172 1.43 -14.40 -15.44
N VAL A 173 2.60 -13.80 -15.48
CA VAL A 173 3.44 -13.58 -14.29
C VAL A 173 3.29 -12.13 -13.85
N ILE A 174 3.18 -11.90 -12.55
CA ILE A 174 3.15 -10.57 -11.96
C ILE A 174 4.58 -10.18 -11.62
N GLY A 175 5.09 -9.12 -12.24
CA GLY A 175 6.50 -8.73 -12.15
C GLY A 175 6.93 -8.07 -10.84
N GLY A 176 5.98 -7.74 -9.96
CA GLY A 176 6.27 -7.12 -8.67
C GLY A 176 5.05 -6.45 -8.06
N TYR A 177 5.23 -5.84 -6.90
CA TYR A 177 4.17 -5.13 -6.21
C TYR A 177 3.92 -3.73 -6.79
N HIS A 178 2.76 -3.21 -6.47
CA HIS A 178 2.41 -1.80 -6.63
C HIS A 178 1.66 -1.32 -5.39
N CYS A 179 1.76 -0.04 -5.10
CA CYS A 179 1.03 0.57 -4.00
C CYS A 179 0.38 1.88 -4.43
N TRP A 180 -0.60 2.32 -3.68
CA TRP A 180 -1.33 3.57 -3.87
C TRP A 180 -1.75 4.12 -2.51
N ALA A 181 -2.24 5.35 -2.50
CA ALA A 181 -2.80 5.95 -1.30
C ALA A 181 -4.30 6.16 -1.45
N LEU A 182 -4.98 6.23 -0.31
CA LEU A 182 -6.35 6.72 -0.24
C LEU A 182 -6.45 7.80 0.83
N PHE A 183 -7.24 8.83 0.55
CA PHE A 183 -7.67 9.80 1.56
C PHE A 183 -9.16 9.66 1.81
N HIS A 184 -9.64 10.17 2.95
CA HIS A 184 -11.04 10.03 3.33
C HIS A 184 -11.72 11.38 3.44
N THR A 185 -12.90 11.49 2.81
CA THR A 185 -13.83 12.59 2.99
C THR A 185 -15.16 12.09 3.53
N ALA A 186 -15.95 12.98 4.13
CA ALA A 186 -17.26 12.61 4.64
C ALA A 186 -18.29 12.34 3.52
N GLN A 187 -18.08 12.90 2.33
CA GLN A 187 -19.00 12.77 1.20
C GLN A 187 -18.67 11.59 0.30
N GLN A 188 -17.37 11.40 -0.02
CA GLN A 188 -16.92 10.38 -0.94
C GLN A 188 -16.49 9.09 -0.26
N GLY A 189 -16.24 9.11 1.07
CA GLY A 189 -15.57 8.01 1.74
C GLY A 189 -14.08 7.94 1.39
N TRP A 190 -13.58 6.74 1.14
CA TRP A 190 -12.19 6.53 0.74
C TRP A 190 -12.00 6.77 -0.76
N VAL A 191 -11.19 7.77 -1.09
CA VAL A 191 -10.86 8.19 -2.45
C VAL A 191 -9.42 7.81 -2.76
N PRO A 192 -9.16 6.98 -3.78
CA PRO A 192 -7.81 6.57 -4.14
C PRO A 192 -7.06 7.64 -4.91
N VAL A 193 -5.73 7.60 -4.82
CA VAL A 193 -4.80 8.31 -5.70
C VAL A 193 -3.63 7.40 -6.07
N ASP A 194 -3.23 7.42 -7.34
CA ASP A 194 -2.05 6.71 -7.85
C ASP A 194 -1.11 7.69 -8.56
N ILE A 195 -0.39 8.48 -7.76
CA ILE A 195 0.45 9.58 -8.22
C ILE A 195 1.62 9.06 -9.07
N SER A 196 2.16 7.90 -8.72
CA SER A 196 3.28 7.31 -9.45
C SER A 196 2.89 6.79 -10.84
N GLU A 197 1.63 6.41 -11.06
CA GLU A 197 1.13 6.10 -12.39
C GLU A 197 0.86 7.40 -13.18
N ALA A 198 0.38 8.43 -12.50
CA ALA A 198 0.19 9.75 -13.12
C ALA A 198 1.51 10.36 -13.63
N ASP A 199 2.58 10.26 -12.84
CA ASP A 199 3.91 10.74 -13.27
C ASP A 199 4.47 9.95 -14.47
N LYS A 200 4.20 8.64 -14.55
CA LYS A 200 4.60 7.80 -15.69
C LYS A 200 3.71 7.99 -16.93
N HIS A 201 2.45 8.36 -16.72
CA HIS A 201 1.41 8.50 -17.73
C HIS A 201 0.65 9.82 -17.55
N PRO A 202 1.25 10.96 -17.91
CA PRO A 202 0.66 12.28 -17.67
C PRO A 202 -0.73 12.46 -18.29
N GLU A 203 -1.02 11.75 -19.37
CA GLU A 203 -2.34 11.72 -20.03
C GLU A 203 -3.43 11.10 -19.14
N LEU A 204 -3.06 10.29 -18.14
CA LEU A 204 -3.96 9.66 -17.18
C LEU A 204 -3.96 10.34 -15.81
N LYS A 205 -3.29 11.50 -15.67
CA LYS A 205 -3.18 12.23 -14.40
C LYS A 205 -4.56 12.52 -13.78
N GLU A 206 -5.51 12.95 -14.57
CA GLU A 206 -6.89 13.21 -14.10
C GLU A 206 -7.60 11.93 -13.68
N TYR A 207 -7.35 10.82 -14.37
CA TYR A 207 -7.92 9.53 -14.01
C TYR A 207 -7.41 9.04 -12.66
N TYR A 208 -6.11 9.09 -12.41
CA TYR A 208 -5.50 8.57 -11.20
C TYR A 208 -5.72 9.44 -9.95
N PHE A 209 -6.36 10.58 -10.09
CA PHE A 209 -6.96 11.30 -8.98
C PHE A 209 -8.41 10.83 -8.79
N GLY A 210 -8.60 9.92 -7.87
CA GLY A 210 -9.94 9.43 -7.50
C GLY A 210 -10.33 8.08 -8.09
N ASN A 211 -9.54 7.51 -9.00
CA ASN A 211 -9.88 6.22 -9.61
C ASN A 211 -8.71 5.23 -9.54
N LEU A 212 -9.06 3.95 -9.52
CA LEU A 212 -8.13 2.83 -9.71
C LEU A 212 -8.76 1.80 -10.64
N THR A 213 -7.97 1.30 -11.56
CA THR A 213 -8.41 0.22 -12.46
C THR A 213 -8.72 -1.07 -11.68
N GLU A 214 -9.50 -1.93 -12.25
CA GLU A 214 -9.76 -3.29 -11.73
C GLU A 214 -8.49 -4.14 -11.62
N ASN A 215 -7.41 -3.72 -12.25
CA ASN A 215 -6.13 -4.43 -12.24
C ASN A 215 -5.27 -4.17 -10.98
N ARG A 216 -5.81 -3.53 -9.95
CA ARG A 216 -5.14 -3.25 -8.66
C ARG A 216 -5.66 -4.19 -7.56
N VAL A 217 -5.02 -5.34 -7.40
CA VAL A 217 -5.39 -6.32 -6.36
C VAL A 217 -4.74 -5.95 -5.04
N THR A 218 -5.52 -5.47 -4.06
CA THR A 218 -5.05 -5.10 -2.73
C THR A 218 -4.74 -6.33 -1.88
N PHE A 219 -3.60 -6.35 -1.22
CA PHE A 219 -3.20 -7.39 -0.27
C PHE A 219 -3.21 -6.89 1.16
N THR A 220 -2.53 -5.77 1.45
CA THR A 220 -2.49 -5.22 2.79
C THR A 220 -2.69 -3.71 2.81
N ILE A 221 -3.14 -3.24 3.97
CA ILE A 221 -3.38 -1.84 4.30
C ILE A 221 -2.42 -1.43 5.41
N GLY A 222 -1.86 -0.23 5.30
CA GLY A 222 -1.13 0.40 6.38
C GLY A 222 0.38 0.15 6.36
N ARG A 223 1.01 0.70 7.37
CA ARG A 223 2.46 0.65 7.60
C ARG A 223 2.77 0.39 9.07
N ASP A 224 4.00 -0.03 9.37
CA ASP A 224 4.41 -0.46 10.69
C ASP A 224 3.49 -1.59 11.19
N ILE A 225 3.44 -2.67 10.40
CA ILE A 225 2.53 -3.80 10.62
C ILE A 225 3.17 -4.77 11.62
N GLU A 226 2.40 -5.10 12.65
CA GLU A 226 2.68 -6.19 13.56
C GLU A 226 1.92 -7.42 13.09
N LEU A 227 2.62 -8.53 12.88
CA LEU A 227 2.00 -9.78 12.43
C LEU A 227 1.27 -10.50 13.59
N VAL A 228 0.51 -11.53 13.25
CA VAL A 228 -0.17 -12.41 14.22
C VAL A 228 0.06 -13.86 13.83
N PRO A 229 0.82 -14.65 14.63
CA PRO A 229 1.54 -14.23 15.85
C PRO A 229 2.55 -13.13 15.58
N ARG A 230 2.92 -12.38 16.63
CA ARG A 230 3.90 -11.32 16.52
C ARG A 230 5.23 -11.88 16.05
N GLN A 231 5.88 -11.21 15.13
CA GLN A 231 7.24 -11.49 14.70
C GLN A 231 8.26 -11.09 15.78
N ASP A 232 9.38 -11.79 15.83
CA ASP A 232 10.51 -11.43 16.69
C ASP A 232 11.28 -10.21 16.15
N GLY A 233 11.27 -10.03 14.82
CA GLY A 233 11.89 -8.88 14.18
C GLY A 233 11.09 -7.58 14.35
N ASP A 234 11.58 -6.52 13.73
CA ASP A 234 10.95 -5.20 13.69
C ASP A 234 9.55 -5.22 13.04
N LEU A 235 8.72 -4.22 13.38
CA LEU A 235 7.48 -3.96 12.66
C LEU A 235 7.74 -3.82 11.16
N LEU A 236 6.92 -4.48 10.35
CA LEU A 236 7.09 -4.44 8.91
C LEU A 236 6.70 -3.07 8.37
N ASN A 237 7.60 -2.45 7.62
CA ASN A 237 7.35 -1.17 6.97
C ASN A 237 6.06 -1.20 6.13
N PHE A 238 5.87 -2.27 5.37
CA PHE A 238 4.65 -2.70 4.68
C PHE A 238 4.72 -4.22 4.48
N PHE A 239 3.61 -4.86 4.16
CA PHE A 239 3.55 -6.31 4.04
C PHE A 239 2.93 -6.73 2.71
N ILE A 240 3.72 -7.31 1.83
CA ILE A 240 3.31 -7.80 0.51
C ILE A 240 3.94 -9.14 0.15
N TYR A 241 5.18 -9.35 0.54
CA TYR A 241 5.91 -10.60 0.33
C TYR A 241 5.91 -11.45 1.59
N PRO A 242 6.05 -12.78 1.47
CA PRO A 242 6.18 -13.64 2.63
C PRO A 242 7.27 -13.15 3.59
N TYR A 243 6.95 -13.12 4.86
CA TYR A 243 7.89 -12.85 5.94
C TYR A 243 8.27 -14.16 6.59
N VAL A 244 9.54 -14.41 6.79
CA VAL A 244 10.08 -15.67 7.29
C VAL A 244 11.03 -15.41 8.45
N GLU A 245 10.91 -16.19 9.51
CA GLU A 245 11.88 -16.26 10.61
C GLU A 245 12.36 -17.69 10.76
N VAL A 246 13.64 -17.85 11.11
CA VAL A 246 14.25 -19.13 11.43
C VAL A 246 14.90 -19.01 12.81
N ASN A 247 14.44 -19.80 13.76
CA ASN A 247 14.89 -19.75 15.15
C ASN A 247 14.86 -18.32 15.76
N GLY A 248 13.76 -17.60 15.54
CA GLY A 248 13.57 -16.24 16.06
C GLY A 248 14.37 -15.15 15.33
N THR A 249 14.99 -15.45 14.21
CA THR A 249 15.76 -14.49 13.40
C THR A 249 15.12 -14.29 12.04
N THR A 250 14.94 -13.03 11.65
CA THR A 250 14.41 -12.68 10.32
C THR A 250 15.27 -13.28 9.22
N TRP A 251 14.64 -14.06 8.34
CA TRP A 251 15.31 -14.64 7.18
C TRP A 251 15.44 -13.59 6.07
N PRO A 252 16.63 -13.46 5.45
CA PRO A 252 16.85 -12.46 4.41
C PRO A 252 15.91 -12.63 3.20
N GLN A 253 15.30 -11.54 2.77
CA GLN A 253 14.32 -11.54 1.67
C GLN A 253 14.92 -11.94 0.31
N GLU A 254 16.19 -11.71 0.11
CA GLU A 254 16.95 -12.15 -1.07
C GLU A 254 17.14 -13.68 -1.14
N LYS A 255 16.96 -14.40 -0.03
CA LYS A 255 16.95 -15.85 0.06
C LYS A 255 15.56 -16.48 -0.06
N VAL A 256 14.54 -15.67 -0.30
CA VAL A 256 13.16 -16.12 -0.48
C VAL A 256 12.79 -15.99 -1.96
N ASP A 257 12.80 -17.09 -2.68
CA ASP A 257 12.33 -17.12 -4.07
C ASP A 257 10.81 -16.92 -4.09
N LYS A 258 10.36 -15.97 -4.93
CA LYS A 258 8.96 -15.56 -5.01
C LYS A 258 8.50 -15.56 -6.46
N ARG A 259 7.39 -16.24 -6.73
CA ARG A 259 6.75 -16.20 -8.04
C ARG A 259 5.26 -15.97 -7.86
N PHE A 260 4.76 -14.89 -8.45
CA PHE A 260 3.35 -14.56 -8.47
C PHE A 260 2.81 -14.69 -9.89
N THR A 261 1.70 -15.37 -10.02
CA THR A 261 1.04 -15.58 -11.31
C THR A 261 -0.46 -15.29 -11.18
N PHE A 262 -1.10 -15.01 -12.29
CA PHE A 262 -2.55 -14.87 -12.37
C PHE A 262 -3.10 -15.67 -13.54
N ARG A 263 -4.38 -15.98 -13.46
CA ARG A 263 -5.19 -16.53 -14.53
C ARG A 263 -6.61 -15.95 -14.42
N ASP A 264 -7.12 -15.41 -15.50
CA ASP A 264 -8.51 -14.98 -15.58
C ASP A 264 -9.46 -16.21 -15.52
N LEU A 265 -10.63 -16.01 -14.89
CA LEU A 265 -11.66 -17.05 -14.71
C LEU A 265 -12.91 -16.71 -15.50
#